data_d249175f342abe4aa78ba2cd0b2eabdc
#
_entry.id   d249175f342abe4aa78ba2cd0b2eabdc
#
_cell.length_a   1.000
_cell.length_b   1.000
_cell.length_c   1.000
_cell.angle_alpha   90.00
_cell.angle_beta   90.00
_cell.angle_gamma   90.00
#
_symmetry.space_group_name_H-M   'P 1'
#
loop_
_entity.id
_entity.type
_entity.pdbx_description
1 polymer ?
#
loop_
_entity_poly.entity_id
_entity_poly.type
_entity_poly.pdbx_seq_one_letter_code
_entity_poly.pdbx_strand_id
1 'polypeptide(L)'
;RDVERSRGLGDVYKRQWIRSAKSGIVIDQWFTRDEAEAALAREHYDAVVLDIELGRERHAGVALINAINKLRQGTPVLVVSAMPAAIYRSIMKALDAWDYLQKTTFEEADFIETFLDILRTTQAQAPASAAPAPVGDALVLDPLWQRTPTWRGERINLPLTAQRILATLHQRSGEVVSYDELFEVVKSGRNRDNVRKHVSTIREALREVDPSFEGIENVPMRGFRWTGR
;
A
#
# COMPACT_ATOMS: atom_id res chain seq x y z
N ARG A 1 8.27 -25.90 18.90
CA ARG A 1 9.28 -26.18 17.83
C ARG A 1 8.72 -26.05 16.42
N ASP A 2 7.45 -26.38 16.18
CA ASP A 2 6.84 -26.32 14.82
C ASP A 2 6.48 -24.90 14.39
N VAL A 3 6.21 -23.99 15.30
CA VAL A 3 5.91 -22.58 15.02
C VAL A 3 7.14 -21.80 14.52
N GLU A 4 8.33 -22.14 15.01
CA GLU A 4 9.59 -21.52 14.53
C GLU A 4 9.96 -21.99 13.11
N ARG A 5 9.72 -23.26 12.79
CA ARG A 5 9.91 -23.80 11.43
C ARG A 5 8.96 -23.17 10.41
N SER A 6 7.71 -22.91 10.78
CA SER A 6 6.71 -22.29 9.90
C SER A 6 7.03 -20.82 9.58
N ARG A 7 7.59 -20.07 10.54
CA ARG A 7 8.02 -18.67 10.32
C ARG A 7 9.18 -18.56 9.34
N GLY A 8 10.18 -19.45 9.43
CA GLY A 8 11.33 -19.46 8.52
C GLY A 8 11.00 -19.90 7.09
N LEU A 9 10.05 -20.81 6.92
CA LEU A 9 9.63 -21.28 5.59
C LEU A 9 8.99 -20.15 4.76
N GLY A 10 8.07 -19.36 5.34
CA GLY A 10 7.42 -18.25 4.63
C GLY A 10 8.40 -17.22 4.08
N ASP A 11 9.49 -16.95 4.79
CA ASP A 11 10.51 -15.98 4.36
C ASP A 11 11.43 -16.54 3.27
N VAL A 12 11.68 -17.86 3.27
CA VAL A 12 12.41 -18.54 2.20
C VAL A 12 11.64 -18.47 0.89
N TYR A 13 10.34 -18.74 0.91
CA TYR A 13 9.49 -18.67 -0.28
C TYR A 13 9.41 -17.25 -0.84
N LYS A 14 9.21 -16.22 -0.02
CA LYS A 14 9.17 -14.82 -0.46
C LYS A 14 10.48 -14.43 -1.17
N ARG A 15 11.63 -14.80 -0.62
CA ARG A 15 12.92 -14.54 -1.28
C ARG A 15 13.05 -15.26 -2.63
N GLN A 16 12.57 -16.50 -2.70
CA GLN A 16 12.57 -17.25 -3.95
C GLN A 16 11.66 -16.59 -4.99
N TRP A 17 10.46 -16.15 -4.60
CA TRP A 17 9.53 -15.43 -5.47
C TRP A 17 10.12 -14.11 -5.99
N ILE A 18 10.75 -13.32 -5.13
CA ILE A 18 11.42 -12.09 -5.55
C ILE A 18 12.53 -12.37 -6.57
N ARG A 19 13.36 -13.39 -6.34
CA ARG A 19 14.45 -13.75 -7.24
C ARG A 19 13.96 -14.30 -8.59
N SER A 20 12.83 -15.02 -8.60
CA SER A 20 12.22 -15.51 -9.83
C SER A 20 11.51 -14.41 -10.62
N ALA A 21 10.98 -13.40 -9.94
CA ALA A 21 10.25 -12.31 -10.57
C ALA A 21 11.13 -11.34 -11.36
N LYS A 22 12.37 -11.09 -10.92
CA LYS A 22 13.31 -10.19 -11.57
C LYS A 22 14.75 -10.58 -11.28
N SER A 23 15.55 -10.79 -12.31
CA SER A 23 16.99 -11.05 -12.19
C SER A 23 17.75 -9.82 -11.70
N GLY A 24 18.83 -10.04 -10.95
CA GLY A 24 19.71 -8.97 -10.47
C GLY A 24 19.24 -8.25 -9.21
N ILE A 25 18.16 -8.70 -8.56
CA ILE A 25 17.75 -8.17 -7.26
C ILE A 25 18.72 -8.67 -6.17
N VAL A 26 19.30 -7.74 -5.43
CA VAL A 26 20.03 -8.02 -4.18
C VAL A 26 19.04 -7.99 -3.02
N ILE A 27 19.08 -9.00 -2.18
CA ILE A 27 18.16 -9.14 -1.04
C ILE A 27 18.96 -9.25 0.23
N ASP A 28 18.84 -8.26 1.09
CA ASP A 28 19.32 -8.30 2.46
C ASP A 28 18.19 -8.74 3.39
N GLN A 29 18.51 -9.51 4.42
CA GLN A 29 17.52 -10.00 5.36
C GLN A 29 17.97 -9.72 6.78
N TRP A 30 17.10 -9.10 7.54
CA TRP A 30 17.29 -8.73 8.93
C TRP A 30 16.24 -9.41 9.80
N PHE A 31 16.62 -9.88 10.97
CA PHE A 31 15.73 -10.63 11.88
C PHE A 31 15.34 -9.82 13.10
N THR A 32 16.05 -8.73 13.36
CA THR A 32 15.79 -7.84 14.46
C THR A 32 15.57 -6.41 13.97
N ARG A 33 14.85 -5.64 14.76
CA ARG A 33 14.60 -4.23 14.47
C ARG A 33 15.92 -3.43 14.42
N ASP A 34 16.80 -3.62 15.38
CA ASP A 34 18.04 -2.84 15.52
C ASP A 34 18.98 -3.07 14.32
N GLU A 35 19.09 -4.31 13.83
CA GLU A 35 19.87 -4.64 12.63
C GLU A 35 19.27 -3.95 11.38
N ALA A 36 17.94 -4.00 11.23
CA ALA A 36 17.25 -3.36 10.12
C ALA A 36 17.39 -1.83 10.16
N GLU A 37 17.22 -1.20 11.33
CA GLU A 37 17.41 0.25 11.48
C GLU A 37 18.85 0.66 11.17
N ALA A 38 19.83 -0.10 11.62
CA ALA A 38 21.24 0.16 11.35
C ALA A 38 21.60 0.00 9.86
N ALA A 39 20.99 -0.93 9.16
CA ALA A 39 21.17 -1.11 7.72
C ALA A 39 20.53 0.04 6.93
N LEU A 40 19.28 0.38 7.23
CA LEU A 40 18.55 1.48 6.61
C LEU A 40 19.20 2.86 6.82
N ALA A 41 19.93 3.03 7.93
CA ALA A 41 20.68 4.26 8.18
C ALA A 41 21.97 4.37 7.34
N ARG A 42 22.50 3.24 6.86
CA ARG A 42 23.76 3.17 6.11
C ARG A 42 23.58 3.06 4.61
N GLU A 43 22.53 2.39 4.16
CA GLU A 43 22.31 2.04 2.78
C GLU A 43 20.91 2.43 2.33
N HIS A 44 20.79 2.76 1.05
CA HIS A 44 19.51 3.04 0.41
C HIS A 44 18.93 1.75 -0.18
N TYR A 45 17.66 1.49 0.12
CA TYR A 45 16.93 0.33 -0.40
C TYR A 45 15.82 0.81 -1.34
N ASP A 46 15.67 0.13 -2.47
CA ASP A 46 14.61 0.40 -3.45
C ASP A 46 13.22 -0.02 -2.93
N ALA A 47 13.15 -0.99 -2.04
CA ALA A 47 11.93 -1.42 -1.36
C ALA A 47 12.25 -2.18 -0.07
N VAL A 48 11.32 -2.13 0.88
CA VAL A 48 11.36 -2.93 2.10
C VAL A 48 10.13 -3.82 2.17
N VAL A 49 10.32 -5.12 2.33
CA VAL A 49 9.25 -6.08 2.64
C VAL A 49 9.29 -6.37 4.13
N LEU A 50 8.28 -5.96 4.84
CA LEU A 50 8.26 -5.96 6.30
C LEU A 50 7.19 -6.88 6.87
N ASP A 51 7.59 -7.78 7.75
CA ASP A 51 6.67 -8.46 8.66
C ASP A 51 6.45 -7.60 9.91
N ILE A 52 5.19 -7.38 10.30
CA ILE A 52 4.88 -6.64 11.53
C ILE A 52 5.30 -7.42 12.76
N GLU A 53 5.22 -8.75 12.70
CA GLU A 53 5.65 -9.64 13.78
C GLU A 53 7.13 -10.00 13.65
N LEU A 54 8.03 -9.06 13.93
CA LEU A 54 9.46 -9.28 13.94
C LEU A 54 9.92 -9.87 15.27
N GLY A 55 10.48 -11.08 15.21
CA GLY A 55 11.11 -11.73 16.37
C GLY A 55 10.13 -11.95 17.53
N ARG A 56 10.57 -11.59 18.74
CA ARG A 56 9.80 -11.74 20.00
C ARG A 56 9.05 -10.46 20.39
N GLU A 57 9.34 -9.34 19.76
CA GLU A 57 8.73 -8.05 20.08
C GLU A 57 7.42 -7.87 19.33
N ARG A 58 6.33 -7.71 20.09
CA ARG A 58 5.05 -7.28 19.52
C ARG A 58 5.21 -5.85 19.01
N HIS A 59 4.80 -5.61 17.76
CA HIS A 59 4.85 -4.29 17.11
C HIS A 59 6.24 -3.76 16.73
N ALA A 60 7.30 -4.57 16.75
CA ALA A 60 8.62 -4.17 16.28
C ALA A 60 8.59 -3.65 14.83
N GLY A 61 7.78 -4.27 13.96
CA GLY A 61 7.56 -3.81 12.59
C GLY A 61 6.95 -2.41 12.51
N VAL A 62 6.02 -2.06 13.40
CA VAL A 62 5.42 -0.71 13.47
C VAL A 62 6.46 0.35 13.79
N ALA A 63 7.34 0.06 14.76
CA ALA A 63 8.41 0.96 15.13
C ALA A 63 9.43 1.13 13.98
N LEU A 64 9.73 0.04 13.26
CA LEU A 64 10.64 0.08 12.11
C LEU A 64 10.09 0.93 10.96
N ILE A 65 8.79 0.87 10.66
CA ILE A 65 8.20 1.74 9.63
C ILE A 65 8.31 3.21 10.04
N ASN A 66 8.05 3.54 11.31
CA ASN A 66 8.27 4.91 11.80
C ASN A 66 9.72 5.36 11.65
N ALA A 67 10.69 4.46 11.84
CA ALA A 67 12.11 4.76 11.62
C ALA A 67 12.40 5.01 10.12
N ILE A 68 11.86 4.18 9.22
CA ILE A 68 11.98 4.36 7.76
C ILE A 68 11.42 5.72 7.32
N ASN A 69 10.24 6.08 7.82
CA ASN A 69 9.61 7.36 7.48
C ASN A 69 10.41 8.57 7.99
N LYS A 70 11.05 8.45 9.16
CA LYS A 70 11.92 9.50 9.70
C LYS A 70 13.18 9.72 8.87
N LEU A 71 13.71 8.69 8.23
CA LEU A 71 14.87 8.80 7.34
C LEU A 71 14.58 9.60 6.07
N ARG A 72 13.32 9.83 5.72
CA ARG A 72 12.87 10.59 4.54
C ARG A 72 13.50 10.17 3.22
N GLN A 73 13.93 8.93 3.12
CA GLN A 73 14.59 8.38 1.92
C GLN A 73 13.59 8.00 0.83
N GLY A 74 12.28 8.05 1.12
CA GLY A 74 11.23 7.67 0.18
C GLY A 74 11.17 6.16 -0.12
N THR A 75 11.85 5.34 0.68
CA THR A 75 11.87 3.88 0.51
C THR A 75 10.46 3.31 0.74
N PRO A 76 9.84 2.71 -0.26
CA PRO A 76 8.50 2.13 -0.12
C PRO A 76 8.52 0.87 0.75
N VAL A 77 7.50 0.72 1.59
CA VAL A 77 7.37 -0.42 2.49
C VAL A 77 6.15 -1.25 2.13
N LEU A 78 6.39 -2.51 1.74
CA LEU A 78 5.35 -3.53 1.60
C LEU A 78 5.20 -4.28 2.92
N VAL A 79 4.06 -4.11 3.56
CA VAL A 79 3.76 -4.82 4.81
C VAL A 79 3.13 -6.19 4.50
N VAL A 80 3.69 -7.26 5.08
CA VAL A 80 3.17 -8.62 4.98
C VAL A 80 2.91 -9.16 6.38
N SER A 81 1.64 -9.31 6.76
CA SER A 81 1.28 -9.69 8.13
C SER A 81 0.12 -10.67 8.20
N ALA A 82 0.06 -11.46 9.28
CA ALA A 82 -1.09 -12.29 9.61
C ALA A 82 -2.20 -11.53 10.34
N MET A 83 -1.98 -10.27 10.69
CA MET A 83 -2.91 -9.47 11.50
C MET A 83 -4.28 -9.26 10.83
N PRO A 84 -5.38 -9.18 11.60
CA PRO A 84 -6.71 -8.86 11.09
C PRO A 84 -6.80 -7.47 10.45
N ALA A 85 -7.69 -7.31 9.48
CA ALA A 85 -7.89 -6.07 8.73
C ALA A 85 -8.19 -4.82 9.60
N ALA A 86 -8.81 -5.00 10.78
CA ALA A 86 -9.09 -3.90 11.71
C ALA A 86 -7.81 -3.29 12.31
N ILE A 87 -6.83 -4.14 12.64
CA ILE A 87 -5.51 -3.69 13.13
C ILE A 87 -4.70 -3.10 11.97
N TYR A 88 -4.85 -3.66 10.78
CA TYR A 88 -4.26 -3.15 9.56
C TYR A 88 -4.57 -1.68 9.29
N ARG A 89 -5.84 -1.26 9.39
CA ARG A 89 -6.22 0.15 9.17
C ARG A 89 -5.51 1.12 10.11
N SER A 90 -5.43 0.77 11.39
CA SER A 90 -4.73 1.59 12.38
C SER A 90 -3.22 1.71 12.06
N ILE A 91 -2.61 0.64 11.59
CA ILE A 91 -1.20 0.61 11.23
C ILE A 91 -0.94 1.42 9.96
N MET A 92 -1.75 1.25 8.92
CA MET A 92 -1.60 1.99 7.66
C MET A 92 -1.80 3.49 7.86
N LYS A 93 -2.76 3.87 8.72
CA LYS A 93 -2.98 5.27 9.13
C LYS A 93 -1.76 5.87 9.82
N ALA A 94 -1.09 5.09 10.66
CA ALA A 94 0.08 5.55 11.41
C ALA A 94 1.37 5.59 10.59
N LEU A 95 1.45 4.89 9.47
CA LEU A 95 2.73 4.43 8.95
C LEU A 95 3.04 4.84 7.51
N ASP A 96 2.19 5.56 6.81
CA ASP A 96 2.49 5.92 5.40
C ASP A 96 3.02 4.72 4.56
N ALA A 97 2.58 3.49 4.91
CA ALA A 97 3.04 2.29 4.23
C ALA A 97 2.43 2.21 2.83
N TRP A 98 3.20 1.74 1.85
CA TRP A 98 2.82 1.74 0.44
C TRP A 98 1.72 0.72 0.12
N ASP A 99 1.80 -0.48 0.69
CA ASP A 99 0.77 -1.51 0.53
C ASP A 99 0.86 -2.56 1.64
N TYR A 100 -0.17 -3.41 1.72
CA TYR A 100 -0.31 -4.46 2.72
C TYR A 100 -0.84 -5.74 2.10
N LEU A 101 -0.19 -6.85 2.41
CA LEU A 101 -0.62 -8.19 2.06
C LEU A 101 -0.90 -9.01 3.32
N GLN A 102 -2.11 -9.58 3.41
CA GLN A 102 -2.46 -10.45 4.53
C GLN A 102 -1.98 -11.87 4.24
N LYS A 103 -1.08 -12.42 5.07
CA LYS A 103 -0.43 -13.73 4.89
C LYS A 103 -1.38 -14.91 4.61
N THR A 104 -2.61 -14.83 5.07
CA THR A 104 -3.60 -15.91 4.93
C THR A 104 -4.41 -15.86 3.63
N THR A 105 -4.29 -14.78 2.85
CA THR A 105 -5.19 -14.52 1.72
C THR A 105 -4.50 -14.17 0.40
N PHE A 106 -3.17 -13.97 0.38
CA PHE A 106 -2.47 -13.68 -0.85
C PHE A 106 -1.78 -14.94 -1.41
N GLU A 107 -1.71 -15.01 -2.72
CA GLU A 107 -0.96 -16.02 -3.48
C GLU A 107 0.39 -15.47 -3.95
N GLU A 108 1.27 -16.35 -4.45
CA GLU A 108 2.58 -15.95 -5.01
C GLU A 108 2.46 -14.86 -6.06
N ALA A 109 1.49 -14.97 -6.97
CA ALA A 109 1.26 -14.00 -8.03
C ALA A 109 0.94 -12.61 -7.48
N ASP A 110 0.11 -12.54 -6.46
CA ASP A 110 -0.29 -11.29 -5.78
C ASP A 110 0.92 -10.59 -5.16
N PHE A 111 1.77 -11.36 -4.49
CA PHE A 111 2.99 -10.85 -3.86
C PHE A 111 3.97 -10.31 -4.90
N ILE A 112 4.26 -11.09 -5.94
CA ILE A 112 5.19 -10.71 -7.01
C ILE A 112 4.70 -9.46 -7.72
N GLU A 113 3.42 -9.39 -8.07
CA GLU A 113 2.85 -8.26 -8.78
C GLU A 113 2.93 -6.98 -7.95
N THR A 114 2.49 -7.02 -6.68
CA THR A 114 2.57 -5.89 -5.76
C THR A 114 4.02 -5.43 -5.56
N PHE A 115 4.95 -6.38 -5.38
CA PHE A 115 6.36 -6.08 -5.19
C PHE A 115 6.99 -5.42 -6.43
N LEU A 116 6.71 -5.93 -7.62
CA LEU A 116 7.22 -5.34 -8.87
C LEU A 116 6.66 -3.95 -9.13
N ASP A 117 5.41 -3.70 -8.77
CA ASP A 117 4.81 -2.38 -8.88
C ASP A 117 5.47 -1.35 -7.96
N ILE A 118 5.79 -1.74 -6.74
CA ILE A 118 6.54 -0.91 -5.78
C ILE A 118 7.90 -0.57 -6.38
N LEU A 119 8.64 -1.54 -6.91
CA LEU A 119 9.94 -1.31 -7.55
C LEU A 119 9.87 -0.40 -8.78
N ARG A 120 8.85 -0.55 -9.64
CA ARG A 120 8.65 0.32 -10.80
C ARG A 120 8.44 1.77 -10.38
N THR A 121 7.67 1.98 -9.32
CA THR A 121 7.40 3.30 -8.78
C THR A 121 8.68 3.96 -8.24
N THR A 122 9.56 3.21 -7.60
CA THR A 122 10.83 3.72 -7.08
C THR A 122 11.83 4.03 -8.20
N GLN A 123 11.91 3.19 -9.23
CA GLN A 123 12.82 3.41 -10.36
C GLN A 123 12.42 4.58 -11.27
N ALA A 124 11.15 5.00 -11.24
CA ALA A 124 10.68 6.21 -11.92
C ALA A 124 11.07 7.51 -11.18
N GLN A 125 11.72 7.42 -10.04
CA GLN A 125 12.14 8.54 -9.17
C GLN A 125 13.45 9.23 -9.60
N ALA A 126 13.79 9.34 -10.89
CA ALA A 126 14.70 10.39 -11.31
C ALA A 126 14.00 11.76 -11.08
N PRO A 127 14.73 12.81 -10.64
CA PRO A 127 14.10 14.01 -10.09
C PRO A 127 13.32 14.78 -11.16
N ALA A 128 12.03 14.53 -11.24
CA ALA A 128 11.13 15.36 -12.01
C ALA A 128 10.66 16.50 -11.10
N SER A 129 11.14 17.70 -11.46
CA SER A 129 10.73 19.01 -10.95
C SER A 129 9.26 19.07 -10.57
N ALA A 130 9.02 19.59 -9.36
CA ALA A 130 7.69 19.87 -8.85
C ALA A 130 6.93 20.84 -9.79
N ALA A 131 6.00 20.29 -10.58
CA ALA A 131 4.95 21.10 -11.15
C ALA A 131 3.89 21.39 -10.07
N PRO A 132 3.47 22.63 -9.85
CA PRO A 132 2.42 22.95 -8.90
C PRO A 132 1.11 22.31 -9.39
N ALA A 133 0.39 21.67 -8.46
CA ALA A 133 -0.92 21.13 -8.71
C ALA A 133 -1.88 22.22 -9.21
N PRO A 134 -2.79 21.91 -10.17
CA PRO A 134 -3.78 22.88 -10.61
C PRO A 134 -4.68 23.26 -9.43
N VAL A 135 -4.78 24.54 -9.19
CA VAL A 135 -5.66 25.14 -8.18
C VAL A 135 -7.09 24.96 -8.70
N GLY A 136 -7.84 24.03 -8.10
CA GLY A 136 -9.25 23.84 -8.46
C GLY A 136 -9.88 22.51 -8.07
N ASP A 137 -9.14 21.41 -8.07
CA ASP A 137 -9.67 20.09 -7.68
C ASP A 137 -9.49 19.84 -6.17
N ALA A 138 -10.58 19.49 -5.51
CA ALA A 138 -10.53 19.13 -4.09
C ALA A 138 -9.70 17.86 -3.85
N LEU A 139 -9.63 16.96 -4.84
CA LEU A 139 -8.82 15.75 -4.82
C LEU A 139 -7.60 15.92 -5.75
N VAL A 140 -6.40 15.81 -5.18
CA VAL A 140 -5.15 15.79 -5.92
C VAL A 140 -4.54 14.40 -5.83
N LEU A 141 -4.33 13.78 -6.98
CA LEU A 141 -3.71 12.46 -7.14
C LEU A 141 -2.41 12.61 -7.92
N ASP A 142 -1.37 11.94 -7.47
CA ASP A 142 -0.12 11.85 -8.22
C ASP A 142 -0.23 10.73 -9.27
N PRO A 143 -0.10 11.02 -10.57
CA PRO A 143 -0.16 10.00 -11.63
C PRO A 143 0.93 8.93 -11.49
N LEU A 144 2.04 9.26 -10.86
CA LEU A 144 3.17 8.37 -10.66
C LEU A 144 3.12 7.63 -9.31
N TRP A 145 2.08 7.89 -8.49
CA TRP A 145 1.89 7.29 -7.17
C TRP A 145 3.03 7.53 -6.18
N GLN A 146 3.82 8.58 -6.38
CA GLN A 146 4.99 8.93 -5.57
C GLN A 146 4.63 9.81 -4.38
N ARG A 147 3.46 10.44 -4.41
CA ARG A 147 2.99 11.34 -3.36
C ARG A 147 1.68 10.84 -2.80
N THR A 148 1.55 10.96 -1.49
CA THR A 148 0.28 10.71 -0.81
C THR A 148 -0.81 11.61 -1.40
N PRO A 149 -1.98 11.05 -1.77
CA PRO A 149 -3.11 11.84 -2.25
C PRO A 149 -3.50 12.92 -1.25
N THR A 150 -4.04 14.02 -1.74
CA THR A 150 -4.60 15.06 -0.88
C THR A 150 -6.05 15.33 -1.22
N TRP A 151 -6.86 15.56 -0.19
CA TRP A 151 -8.24 16.01 -0.28
C TRP A 151 -8.35 17.38 0.38
N ARG A 152 -8.80 18.39 -0.37
CA ARG A 152 -8.88 19.79 0.10
C ARG A 152 -7.58 20.32 0.71
N GLY A 153 -6.42 19.83 0.19
CA GLY A 153 -5.09 20.21 0.66
C GLY A 153 -4.57 19.38 1.83
N GLU A 154 -5.39 18.56 2.48
CA GLU A 154 -4.99 17.66 3.55
C GLU A 154 -4.63 16.27 3.00
N ARG A 155 -3.58 15.66 3.56
CA ARG A 155 -3.13 14.32 3.14
C ARG A 155 -4.12 13.23 3.54
N ILE A 156 -4.43 12.33 2.60
CA ILE A 156 -5.22 11.12 2.85
C ILE A 156 -4.35 9.89 2.67
N ASN A 157 -4.11 9.17 3.77
CA ASN A 157 -3.27 7.98 3.76
C ASN A 157 -4.06 6.79 3.22
N LEU A 158 -3.72 6.35 2.01
CA LEU A 158 -4.37 5.25 1.33
C LEU A 158 -3.32 4.25 0.83
N PRO A 159 -3.57 2.92 0.98
CA PRO A 159 -2.81 1.89 0.29
C PRO A 159 -2.83 2.09 -1.22
N LEU A 160 -1.78 1.66 -1.92
CA LEU A 160 -1.65 1.86 -3.36
C LEU A 160 -2.86 1.35 -4.16
N THR A 161 -3.38 0.17 -3.82
CA THR A 161 -4.59 -0.38 -4.45
C THR A 161 -5.80 0.52 -4.23
N ALA A 162 -5.98 1.08 -3.03
CA ALA A 162 -7.05 2.03 -2.76
C ALA A 162 -6.86 3.35 -3.52
N GLN A 163 -5.62 3.83 -3.65
CA GLN A 163 -5.30 5.00 -4.47
C GLN A 163 -5.66 4.78 -5.94
N ARG A 164 -5.35 3.60 -6.50
CA ARG A 164 -5.70 3.23 -7.88
C ARG A 164 -7.22 3.19 -8.09
N ILE A 165 -7.96 2.56 -7.16
CA ILE A 165 -9.43 2.56 -7.19
C ILE A 165 -9.96 3.99 -7.13
N LEU A 166 -9.45 4.82 -6.22
CA LEU A 166 -9.85 6.22 -6.10
C LEU A 166 -9.60 6.99 -7.39
N ALA A 167 -8.42 6.81 -8.00
CA ALA A 167 -8.09 7.45 -9.28
C ALA A 167 -9.05 7.02 -10.40
N THR A 168 -9.35 5.73 -10.51
CA THR A 168 -10.26 5.21 -11.52
C THR A 168 -11.67 5.78 -11.35
N LEU A 169 -12.16 5.85 -10.11
CA LEU A 169 -13.45 6.46 -9.79
C LEU A 169 -13.47 7.96 -10.09
N HIS A 170 -12.40 8.67 -9.73
CA HIS A 170 -12.29 10.11 -9.95
C HIS A 170 -12.17 10.49 -11.43
N GLN A 171 -11.36 9.76 -12.20
CA GLN A 171 -11.22 9.96 -13.67
C GLN A 171 -12.53 9.79 -14.40
N ARG A 172 -13.42 8.92 -13.90
CA ARG A 172 -14.76 8.66 -14.46
C ARG A 172 -15.86 9.25 -13.59
N SER A 173 -15.62 10.47 -13.11
CA SER A 173 -16.57 11.20 -12.26
C SER A 173 -17.96 11.25 -12.90
N GLY A 174 -19.00 10.92 -12.14
CA GLY A 174 -20.39 10.85 -12.58
C GLY A 174 -20.79 9.54 -13.26
N GLU A 175 -19.84 8.72 -13.70
CA GLU A 175 -20.12 7.41 -14.32
C GLU A 175 -20.04 6.28 -13.28
N VAL A 176 -20.72 5.16 -13.62
CA VAL A 176 -20.62 3.94 -12.81
C VAL A 176 -19.41 3.14 -13.27
N VAL A 177 -18.43 2.98 -12.41
CA VAL A 177 -17.32 2.06 -12.62
C VAL A 177 -17.74 0.68 -12.11
N SER A 178 -17.76 -0.30 -13.00
CA SER A 178 -18.23 -1.65 -12.71
C SER A 178 -17.23 -2.43 -11.83
N TYR A 179 -17.72 -3.50 -11.19
CA TYR A 179 -16.80 -4.40 -10.45
C TYR A 179 -15.74 -5.01 -11.35
N ASP A 180 -16.07 -5.35 -12.61
CA ASP A 180 -15.11 -5.95 -13.53
C ASP A 180 -13.98 -4.98 -13.88
N GLU A 181 -14.30 -3.70 -14.12
CA GLU A 181 -13.30 -2.66 -14.33
C GLU A 181 -12.45 -2.42 -13.08
N LEU A 182 -13.05 -2.47 -11.88
CA LEU A 182 -12.33 -2.35 -10.63
C LEU A 182 -11.45 -3.58 -10.35
N PHE A 183 -11.81 -4.77 -10.82
CA PHE A 183 -10.96 -5.96 -10.73
C PHE A 183 -9.69 -5.84 -11.57
N GLU A 184 -9.71 -5.10 -12.67
CA GLU A 184 -8.49 -4.82 -13.45
C GLU A 184 -7.52 -3.91 -12.69
N VAL A 185 -8.02 -3.07 -11.80
CA VAL A 185 -7.22 -2.17 -10.96
C VAL A 185 -6.76 -2.88 -9.69
N VAL A 186 -7.61 -3.75 -9.13
CA VAL A 186 -7.29 -4.57 -7.97
C VAL A 186 -6.58 -5.83 -8.46
N LYS A 187 -5.27 -5.80 -8.42
CA LYS A 187 -4.43 -6.87 -8.96
C LYS A 187 -4.47 -8.16 -8.14
N SER A 188 -4.69 -8.05 -6.83
CA SER A 188 -4.80 -9.18 -5.92
C SER A 188 -6.19 -9.30 -5.29
N GLY A 189 -6.70 -10.53 -5.15
CA GLY A 189 -8.01 -10.78 -4.55
C GLY A 189 -9.16 -10.16 -5.35
N ARG A 190 -9.27 -10.51 -6.63
CA ARG A 190 -10.32 -10.03 -7.57
C ARG A 190 -11.70 -10.53 -7.16
N ASN A 191 -12.23 -9.99 -6.08
CA ASN A 191 -13.59 -10.27 -5.63
C ASN A 191 -14.26 -8.99 -5.11
N ARG A 192 -15.60 -9.01 -5.09
CA ARG A 192 -16.42 -7.84 -4.72
C ARG A 192 -16.18 -7.37 -3.31
N ASP A 193 -15.89 -8.29 -2.38
CA ASP A 193 -15.69 -7.95 -0.98
C ASP A 193 -14.36 -7.23 -0.77
N ASN A 194 -13.32 -7.58 -1.52
CA ASN A 194 -12.06 -6.87 -1.49
C ASN A 194 -12.20 -5.43 -2.05
N VAL A 195 -12.88 -5.27 -3.19
CA VAL A 195 -13.19 -3.93 -3.72
C VAL A 195 -13.98 -3.10 -2.71
N ARG A 196 -15.00 -3.69 -2.06
CA ARG A 196 -15.80 -3.00 -1.03
C ARG A 196 -14.95 -2.57 0.17
N LYS A 197 -13.99 -3.41 0.60
CA LYS A 197 -13.05 -3.05 1.66
C LYS A 197 -12.22 -1.83 1.28
N HIS A 198 -11.63 -1.83 0.08
CA HIS A 198 -10.86 -0.68 -0.38
C HIS A 198 -11.71 0.59 -0.49
N VAL A 199 -12.92 0.49 -1.01
CA VAL A 199 -13.85 1.64 -1.06
C VAL A 199 -14.22 2.13 0.33
N SER A 200 -14.39 1.22 1.31
CA SER A 200 -14.61 1.61 2.72
C SER A 200 -13.41 2.38 3.27
N THR A 201 -12.19 1.88 3.03
CA THR A 201 -10.95 2.55 3.44
C THR A 201 -10.82 3.94 2.81
N ILE A 202 -11.16 4.08 1.52
CA ILE A 202 -11.15 5.38 0.83
C ILE A 202 -12.16 6.34 1.48
N ARG A 203 -13.39 5.90 1.73
CA ARG A 203 -14.41 6.74 2.37
C ARG A 203 -14.00 7.17 3.78
N GLU A 204 -13.43 6.27 4.55
CA GLU A 204 -12.94 6.56 5.89
C GLU A 204 -11.83 7.61 5.87
N ALA A 205 -10.84 7.45 4.99
CA ALA A 205 -9.74 8.41 4.85
C ALA A 205 -10.22 9.80 4.38
N LEU A 206 -11.19 9.86 3.47
CA LEU A 206 -11.78 11.12 3.03
C LEU A 206 -12.63 11.79 4.12
N ARG A 207 -13.38 11.00 4.91
CA ARG A 207 -14.18 11.50 6.05
C ARG A 207 -13.34 11.96 7.23
N GLU A 208 -12.11 11.51 7.37
CA GLU A 208 -11.19 12.04 8.38
C GLU A 208 -10.83 13.50 8.10
N VAL A 209 -10.73 13.88 6.83
CA VAL A 209 -10.49 15.26 6.41
C VAL A 209 -11.79 16.04 6.29
N ASP A 210 -12.82 15.43 5.75
CA ASP A 210 -14.15 16.02 5.55
C ASP A 210 -15.23 15.09 6.08
N PRO A 211 -15.68 15.26 7.33
CA PRO A 211 -16.71 14.40 7.93
C PRO A 211 -18.03 14.34 7.15
N SER A 212 -18.29 15.33 6.31
CA SER A 212 -19.49 15.40 5.46
C SER A 212 -19.34 14.67 4.11
N PHE A 213 -18.18 14.05 3.85
CA PHE A 213 -17.92 13.41 2.57
C PHE A 213 -18.84 12.22 2.29
N GLU A 214 -19.60 12.33 1.21
CA GLU A 214 -20.47 11.27 0.66
C GLU A 214 -20.23 11.03 -0.85
N GLY A 215 -19.10 11.51 -1.37
CA GLY A 215 -18.79 11.56 -2.80
C GLY A 215 -18.52 10.23 -3.49
N ILE A 216 -18.66 9.07 -2.82
CA ILE A 216 -18.62 7.76 -3.47
C ILE A 216 -19.93 7.03 -3.22
N GLU A 217 -20.70 6.85 -4.27
CA GLU A 217 -22.00 6.17 -4.25
C GLU A 217 -21.87 4.69 -4.58
N ASN A 218 -22.57 3.82 -3.85
CA ASN A 218 -22.68 2.41 -4.19
C ASN A 218 -23.85 2.23 -5.17
N VAL A 219 -23.56 1.69 -6.37
CA VAL A 219 -24.59 1.33 -7.35
C VAL A 219 -24.84 -0.19 -7.23
N PRO A 220 -26.00 -0.61 -6.67
CA PRO A 220 -26.27 -2.02 -6.38
C PRO A 220 -26.01 -2.93 -7.58
N MET A 221 -25.34 -4.05 -7.34
CA MET A 221 -24.96 -5.07 -8.31
C MET A 221 -24.01 -4.62 -9.43
N ARG A 222 -23.79 -3.33 -9.64
CA ARG A 222 -22.98 -2.79 -10.75
C ARG A 222 -21.59 -2.36 -10.35
N GLY A 223 -21.43 -1.58 -9.27
CA GLY A 223 -20.13 -1.05 -8.87
C GLY A 223 -20.26 0.24 -8.05
N PHE A 224 -19.39 1.20 -8.30
CA PHE A 224 -19.32 2.46 -7.57
C PHE A 224 -19.30 3.66 -8.53
N ARG A 225 -19.70 4.82 -8.02
CA ARG A 225 -19.71 6.10 -8.75
C ARG A 225 -19.05 7.17 -7.88
N TRP A 226 -18.18 7.97 -8.48
CA TRP A 226 -17.67 9.19 -7.85
C TRP A 226 -18.62 10.36 -8.16
N THR A 227 -19.12 11.04 -7.14
CA THR A 227 -19.99 12.20 -7.26
C THR A 227 -19.32 13.49 -6.78
N GLY A 228 -18.18 13.40 -6.09
CA GLY A 228 -17.38 14.56 -5.68
C GLY A 228 -17.99 15.46 -4.60
N ARG A 229 -19.02 14.97 -3.88
CA ARG A 229 -19.75 15.75 -2.86
C ARG A 229 -19.30 15.40 -1.46
#